data_2b19159b57c91c8d5f4ae6aa4ab6d005
#
_entry.id   2b19159b57c91c8d5f4ae6aa4ab6d005
#
_cell.length_a   1.000
_cell.length_b   1.000
_cell.length_c   1.000
_cell.angle_alpha   90.00
_cell.angle_beta   90.00
_cell.angle_gamma   90.00
#
_symmetry.space_group_name_H-M   'P 1'
#
loop_
_entity.id
_entity.type
_entity.pdbx_description
1 polymer ?
#
loop_
_entity_poly.entity_id
_entity_poly.type
_entity_poly.pdbx_seq_one_letter_code
_entity_poly.pdbx_strand_id
1 'polypeptide(L)'
;ADLGITLLAVGAGGPEGYQLALGLTGLRIIGLALWALGLVMARRREKRLSLTAVEGRAYRSPWAVAAAVVGLLSIGGFPLTAGFPGRWGLLVLLGGTDPLAAGSILLASFAIGSAAIRWLKISLRPTPPLQRSQLSNEEGFFLIGGIVLCVLLGAFPQLIFPWVVRAAQGLSNLVP
;
A
#
# COMPACT_ATOMS: atom_id res chain seq x y z
N ALA A 1 -8.05 -10.25 -1.25
CA ALA A 1 -8.55 -9.38 -0.17
C ALA A 1 -8.85 -7.97 -0.67
N ASP A 2 -7.93 -7.33 -1.36
CA ASP A 2 -8.00 -5.91 -1.68
C ASP A 2 -9.06 -5.57 -2.77
N LEU A 3 -9.19 -6.38 -3.83
CA LEU A 3 -10.29 -6.27 -4.80
C LEU A 3 -11.66 -6.43 -4.12
N GLY A 4 -11.76 -7.33 -3.13
CA GLY A 4 -12.99 -7.50 -2.35
C GLY A 4 -13.37 -6.23 -1.58
N ILE A 5 -12.40 -5.48 -1.07
CA ILE A 5 -12.65 -4.20 -0.37
C ILE A 5 -13.21 -3.14 -1.34
N THR A 6 -12.68 -3.08 -2.57
CA THR A 6 -13.21 -2.18 -3.59
C THR A 6 -14.65 -2.58 -4.00
N LEU A 7 -14.91 -3.87 -4.14
CA LEU A 7 -16.26 -4.38 -4.41
C LEU A 7 -17.24 -4.10 -3.26
N LEU A 8 -16.79 -4.21 -2.00
CA LEU A 8 -17.60 -3.82 -0.84
C LEU A 8 -17.93 -2.32 -0.85
N ALA A 9 -16.97 -1.46 -1.26
CA ALA A 9 -17.22 -0.03 -1.40
C ALA A 9 -18.29 0.26 -2.46
N VAL A 10 -18.23 -0.43 -3.61
CA VAL A 10 -19.27 -0.32 -4.66
C VAL A 10 -20.61 -0.88 -4.16
N GLY A 11 -20.58 -2.03 -3.48
CA GLY A 11 -21.76 -2.69 -2.93
C GLY A 11 -22.47 -1.92 -1.82
N ALA A 12 -21.74 -1.05 -1.09
CA ALA A 12 -22.34 -0.14 -0.11
C ALA A 12 -23.30 0.87 -0.76
N GLY A 13 -23.20 1.06 -2.08
CA GLY A 13 -24.13 1.87 -2.88
C GLY A 13 -23.96 3.37 -2.67
N GLY A 14 -24.71 4.13 -3.49
CA GLY A 14 -24.74 5.58 -3.41
C GLY A 14 -23.45 6.29 -3.86
N PRO A 15 -23.48 7.62 -3.93
CA PRO A 15 -22.35 8.43 -4.40
C PRO A 15 -21.11 8.28 -3.49
N GLU A 16 -21.30 8.07 -2.20
CA GLU A 16 -20.21 7.90 -1.24
C GLU A 16 -19.43 6.61 -1.47
N GLY A 17 -20.13 5.49 -1.74
CA GLY A 17 -19.51 4.21 -2.05
C GLY A 17 -18.65 4.26 -3.31
N TYR A 18 -19.13 4.93 -4.37
CA TYR A 18 -18.36 5.11 -5.61
C TYR A 18 -17.13 6.01 -5.42
N GLN A 19 -17.26 7.10 -4.65
CA GLN A 19 -16.13 7.98 -4.32
C GLN A 19 -15.05 7.22 -3.55
N LEU A 20 -15.44 6.42 -2.56
CA LEU A 20 -14.52 5.59 -1.80
C LEU A 20 -13.85 4.53 -2.67
N ALA A 21 -14.59 3.86 -3.56
CA ALA A 21 -14.04 2.86 -4.48
C ALA A 21 -12.98 3.45 -5.42
N LEU A 22 -13.24 4.64 -5.98
CA LEU A 22 -12.27 5.36 -6.82
C LEU A 22 -11.05 5.80 -6.02
N GLY A 23 -11.25 6.38 -4.84
CA GLY A 23 -10.18 6.79 -3.95
C GLY A 23 -9.29 5.62 -3.54
N LEU A 24 -9.90 4.49 -3.13
CA LEU A 24 -9.19 3.26 -2.81
C LEU A 24 -8.36 2.75 -3.98
N THR A 25 -8.90 2.76 -5.19
CA THR A 25 -8.22 2.27 -6.39
C THR A 25 -7.01 3.14 -6.75
N GLY A 26 -7.16 4.47 -6.74
CA GLY A 26 -6.08 5.40 -7.05
C GLY A 26 -4.90 5.29 -6.06
N LEU A 27 -5.21 5.33 -4.77
CA LEU A 27 -4.20 5.24 -3.70
C LEU A 27 -3.51 3.88 -3.66
N ARG A 28 -4.22 2.82 -4.01
CA ARG A 28 -3.69 1.47 -4.12
C ARG A 28 -2.63 1.34 -5.20
N ILE A 29 -2.79 1.99 -6.35
CA ILE A 29 -1.80 1.96 -7.44
C ILE A 29 -0.46 2.46 -6.92
N ILE A 30 -0.44 3.52 -6.12
CA ILE A 30 0.78 4.08 -5.52
C ILE A 30 1.44 3.06 -4.58
N GLY A 31 0.67 2.44 -3.68
CA GLY A 31 1.17 1.40 -2.78
C GLY A 31 1.74 0.19 -3.51
N LEU A 32 1.02 -0.30 -4.54
CA LEU A 32 1.46 -1.42 -5.37
C LEU A 32 2.73 -1.09 -6.16
N ALA A 33 2.80 0.09 -6.77
CA ALA A 33 3.98 0.54 -7.51
C ALA A 33 5.20 0.61 -6.59
N LEU A 34 5.05 1.22 -5.41
CA LEU A 34 6.13 1.34 -4.44
C LEU A 34 6.59 -0.04 -3.93
N TRP A 35 5.66 -0.94 -3.62
CA TRP A 35 5.96 -2.31 -3.23
C TRP A 35 6.70 -3.07 -4.34
N ALA A 36 6.20 -3.01 -5.57
CA ALA A 36 6.81 -3.69 -6.72
C ALA A 36 8.21 -3.16 -7.01
N LEU A 37 8.39 -1.82 -7.04
CA LEU A 37 9.70 -1.18 -7.24
C LEU A 37 10.69 -1.60 -6.14
N GLY A 38 10.27 -1.55 -4.87
CA GLY A 38 11.08 -1.99 -3.74
C GLY A 38 11.52 -3.45 -3.89
N LEU A 39 10.60 -4.36 -4.27
CA LEU A 39 10.92 -5.76 -4.51
C LEU A 39 11.88 -5.95 -5.69
N VAL A 40 11.63 -5.31 -6.82
CA VAL A 40 12.48 -5.42 -8.03
C VAL A 40 13.90 -4.97 -7.71
N MET A 41 14.05 -3.80 -7.07
CA MET A 41 15.37 -3.29 -6.71
C MET A 41 16.06 -4.12 -5.64
N ALA A 42 15.32 -4.65 -4.67
CA ALA A 42 15.87 -5.59 -3.70
C ALA A 42 16.35 -6.90 -4.36
N ARG A 43 15.85 -7.30 -5.52
CA ARG A 43 16.09 -8.59 -6.18
C ARG A 43 17.09 -8.56 -7.33
N ARG A 44 17.52 -7.39 -7.79
CA ARG A 44 18.31 -7.21 -9.04
C ARG A 44 19.53 -8.14 -9.24
N ARG A 45 20.04 -8.76 -8.19
CA ARG A 45 21.22 -9.66 -8.27
C ARG A 45 20.95 -11.14 -8.01
N GLU A 46 19.70 -11.53 -7.76
CA GLU A 46 19.39 -12.92 -7.44
C GLU A 46 18.37 -13.55 -8.40
N LYS A 47 18.77 -14.67 -9.00
CA LYS A 47 17.94 -15.41 -9.98
C LYS A 47 16.84 -16.27 -9.33
N ARG A 48 16.84 -16.45 -8.00
CA ARG A 48 15.89 -17.35 -7.32
C ARG A 48 14.87 -16.62 -6.46
N LEU A 49 13.61 -17.07 -6.56
CA LEU A 49 12.45 -16.63 -5.78
C LEU A 49 12.34 -17.51 -4.51
N SER A 50 13.27 -17.43 -3.56
CA SER A 50 13.13 -18.12 -2.29
C SER A 50 13.07 -17.15 -1.13
N LEU A 51 12.38 -17.50 -0.04
CA LEU A 51 12.35 -16.70 1.19
C LEU A 51 13.75 -16.57 1.81
N THR A 52 14.62 -17.58 1.62
CA THR A 52 16.01 -17.54 2.04
C THR A 52 16.82 -16.49 1.27
N ALA A 53 16.44 -16.17 0.05
CA ALA A 53 17.05 -15.12 -0.75
C ALA A 53 16.73 -13.70 -0.24
N VAL A 54 15.83 -13.54 0.71
CA VAL A 54 15.44 -12.25 1.33
C VAL A 54 16.28 -11.95 2.57
N GLU A 55 16.97 -12.93 3.14
CA GLU A 55 17.78 -12.77 4.34
C GLU A 55 18.91 -11.75 4.14
N GLY A 56 19.10 -10.86 5.09
CA GLY A 56 20.17 -9.85 5.07
C GLY A 56 19.98 -8.69 4.07
N ARG A 57 18.86 -8.62 3.37
CA ARG A 57 18.63 -7.56 2.35
C ARG A 57 18.51 -6.16 2.91
N ALA A 58 18.03 -6.02 4.14
CA ALA A 58 17.96 -4.72 4.80
C ALA A 58 19.36 -4.08 4.95
N TYR A 59 20.41 -4.88 5.09
CA TYR A 59 21.78 -4.39 5.17
C TYR A 59 22.39 -4.06 3.80
N ARG A 60 21.91 -4.72 2.73
CA ARG A 60 22.41 -4.51 1.36
C ARG A 60 21.73 -3.34 0.66
N SER A 61 20.42 -3.21 0.79
CA SER A 61 19.61 -2.18 0.13
C SER A 61 18.46 -1.73 1.04
N PRO A 62 18.77 -0.93 2.08
CA PRO A 62 17.79 -0.54 3.10
C PRO A 62 16.59 0.21 2.51
N TRP A 63 16.82 1.09 1.54
CA TRP A 63 15.75 1.87 0.91
C TRP A 63 14.80 1.02 0.07
N ALA A 64 15.31 -0.01 -0.60
CA ALA A 64 14.46 -0.93 -1.35
C ALA A 64 13.56 -1.76 -0.42
N VAL A 65 14.12 -2.22 0.71
CA VAL A 65 13.36 -2.93 1.73
C VAL A 65 12.33 -2.00 2.39
N ALA A 66 12.72 -0.77 2.73
CA ALA A 66 11.81 0.22 3.29
C ALA A 66 10.64 0.53 2.34
N ALA A 67 10.93 0.76 1.05
CA ALA A 67 9.91 1.01 0.04
C ALA A 67 8.93 -0.17 -0.10
N ALA A 68 9.45 -1.40 -0.13
CA ALA A 68 8.60 -2.59 -0.21
C ALA A 68 7.71 -2.75 1.03
N VAL A 69 8.22 -2.48 2.24
CA VAL A 69 7.44 -2.53 3.49
C VAL A 69 6.37 -1.44 3.51
N VAL A 70 6.75 -0.19 3.22
CA VAL A 70 5.80 0.95 3.20
C VAL A 70 4.71 0.73 2.16
N GLY A 71 5.08 0.25 0.95
CA GLY A 71 4.12 -0.09 -0.08
C GLY A 71 3.15 -1.19 0.37
N LEU A 72 3.64 -2.24 1.04
CA LEU A 72 2.80 -3.32 1.57
C LEU A 72 1.88 -2.83 2.70
N LEU A 73 2.38 -1.98 3.60
CA LEU A 73 1.57 -1.35 4.64
C LEU A 73 0.50 -0.42 4.04
N SER A 74 0.82 0.28 2.94
CA SER A 74 -0.13 1.10 2.20
C SER A 74 -1.26 0.26 1.60
N ILE A 75 -0.92 -0.88 0.98
CA ILE A 75 -1.92 -1.86 0.51
C ILE A 75 -2.75 -2.37 1.70
N GLY A 76 -2.14 -2.56 2.86
CA GLY A 76 -2.81 -2.94 4.11
C GLY A 76 -3.70 -1.85 4.72
N GLY A 77 -3.60 -0.59 4.26
CA GLY A 77 -4.34 0.54 4.80
C GLY A 77 -3.91 0.91 6.22
N PHE A 78 -2.63 0.84 6.51
CA PHE A 78 -2.10 1.23 7.82
C PHE A 78 -2.02 2.75 7.96
N PRO A 79 -2.14 3.28 9.20
CA PRO A 79 -2.01 4.71 9.47
C PRO A 79 -0.73 5.31 8.84
N LEU A 80 -0.79 6.57 8.45
CA LEU A 80 0.30 7.31 7.79
C LEU A 80 0.71 6.78 6.41
N THR A 81 -0.07 5.89 5.81
CA THR A 81 0.16 5.42 4.44
C THR A 81 -0.99 5.80 3.53
N ALA A 82 -0.71 5.92 2.23
CA ALA A 82 -1.69 6.37 1.23
C ALA A 82 -3.00 5.55 1.23
N GLY A 83 -2.97 4.27 1.57
CA GLY A 83 -4.15 3.40 1.62
C GLY A 83 -5.06 3.61 2.82
N PHE A 84 -4.60 4.33 3.86
CA PHE A 84 -5.35 4.48 5.12
C PHE A 84 -6.65 5.26 4.97
N PRO A 85 -6.68 6.47 4.34
CA PRO A 85 -7.89 7.30 4.33
C PRO A 85 -9.09 6.61 3.67
N GLY A 86 -8.87 5.93 2.56
CA GLY A 86 -9.94 5.20 1.88
C GLY A 86 -10.49 4.02 2.68
N ARG A 87 -9.61 3.25 3.34
CA ARG A 87 -10.04 2.14 4.21
C ARG A 87 -10.75 2.64 5.46
N TRP A 88 -10.26 3.70 6.07
CA TRP A 88 -10.90 4.30 7.22
C TRP A 88 -12.31 4.80 6.87
N GLY A 89 -12.47 5.51 5.75
CA GLY A 89 -13.78 5.93 5.27
C GLY A 89 -14.75 4.76 5.07
N LEU A 90 -14.26 3.66 4.48
CA LEU A 90 -15.08 2.46 4.29
C LEU A 90 -15.43 1.77 5.61
N LEU A 91 -14.51 1.71 6.57
CA LEU A 91 -14.78 1.17 7.91
C LEU A 91 -15.86 1.99 8.66
N VAL A 92 -15.81 3.31 8.52
CA VAL A 92 -16.82 4.20 9.11
C VAL A 92 -18.18 3.98 8.44
N LEU A 93 -18.22 3.86 7.11
CA LEU A 93 -19.44 3.64 6.34
C LEU A 93 -20.10 2.29 6.69
N LEU A 94 -19.32 1.20 6.72
CA LEU A 94 -19.82 -0.15 6.97
C LEU A 94 -20.00 -0.46 8.45
N GLY A 95 -19.30 0.24 9.35
CA GLY A 95 -19.37 -0.05 10.78
C GLY A 95 -20.76 0.09 11.39
N GLY A 96 -21.57 1.00 10.84
CA GLY A 96 -22.95 1.20 11.27
C GLY A 96 -24.00 0.33 10.54
N THR A 97 -23.65 -0.21 9.35
CA THR A 97 -24.59 -0.93 8.49
C THR A 97 -24.30 -2.42 8.41
N ASP A 98 -23.03 -2.81 8.30
CA ASP A 98 -22.58 -4.20 8.20
C ASP A 98 -21.28 -4.42 9.00
N PRO A 99 -21.39 -4.72 10.30
CA PRO A 99 -20.22 -4.94 11.16
C PRO A 99 -19.41 -6.17 10.77
N LEU A 100 -19.97 -7.17 10.08
CA LEU A 100 -19.24 -8.34 9.59
C LEU A 100 -18.33 -7.96 8.43
N ALA A 101 -18.80 -7.13 7.50
CA ALA A 101 -17.97 -6.59 6.42
C ALA A 101 -16.84 -5.72 6.98
N ALA A 102 -17.13 -4.84 7.93
CA ALA A 102 -16.12 -4.03 8.61
C ALA A 102 -15.07 -4.90 9.31
N GLY A 103 -15.48 -5.94 10.04
CA GLY A 103 -14.61 -6.91 10.68
C GLY A 103 -13.69 -7.65 9.69
N SER A 104 -14.23 -8.03 8.52
CA SER A 104 -13.46 -8.69 7.47
C SER A 104 -12.35 -7.79 6.90
N ILE A 105 -12.61 -6.49 6.77
CA ILE A 105 -11.61 -5.50 6.33
C ILE A 105 -10.48 -5.38 7.37
N LEU A 106 -10.81 -5.31 8.65
CA LEU A 106 -9.82 -5.26 9.73
C LEU A 106 -8.96 -6.52 9.76
N LEU A 107 -9.56 -7.69 9.63
CA LEU A 107 -8.86 -8.97 9.58
C LEU A 107 -7.88 -9.02 8.39
N ALA A 108 -8.33 -8.59 7.21
CA ALA A 108 -7.50 -8.52 6.01
C ALA A 108 -6.32 -7.55 6.19
N SER A 109 -6.55 -6.38 6.80
CA SER A 109 -5.48 -5.41 7.10
C SER A 109 -4.47 -6.00 8.08
N PHE A 110 -4.92 -6.67 9.14
CA PHE A 110 -4.06 -7.34 10.11
C PHE A 110 -3.19 -8.43 9.46
N ALA A 111 -3.78 -9.25 8.57
CA ALA A 111 -3.06 -10.28 7.84
C ALA A 111 -1.94 -9.69 6.95
N ILE A 112 -2.22 -8.59 6.24
CA ILE A 112 -1.20 -7.90 5.42
C ILE A 112 -0.11 -7.30 6.32
N GLY A 113 -0.46 -6.67 7.44
CA GLY A 113 0.51 -6.11 8.38
C GLY A 113 1.41 -7.17 9.00
N SER A 114 0.84 -8.32 9.39
CA SER A 114 1.62 -9.45 9.91
C SER A 114 2.60 -10.00 8.88
N ALA A 115 2.18 -10.07 7.61
CA ALA A 115 3.05 -10.47 6.50
C ALA A 115 4.18 -9.45 6.27
N ALA A 116 3.90 -8.14 6.37
CA ALA A 116 4.90 -7.08 6.25
C ALA A 116 5.96 -7.18 7.36
N ILE A 117 5.52 -7.37 8.61
CA ILE A 117 6.41 -7.54 9.77
C ILE A 117 7.26 -8.81 9.62
N ARG A 118 6.65 -9.92 9.20
CA ARG A 118 7.36 -11.17 8.96
C ARG A 118 8.43 -11.01 7.88
N TRP A 119 8.07 -10.36 6.78
CA TRP A 119 9.00 -10.10 5.68
C TRP A 119 10.16 -9.19 6.12
N LEU A 120 9.88 -8.13 6.89
CA LEU A 120 10.89 -7.25 7.47
C LEU A 120 11.83 -8.01 8.42
N LYS A 121 11.31 -8.85 9.32
CA LYS A 121 12.12 -9.69 10.21
C LYS A 121 13.07 -10.60 9.46
N ILE A 122 12.62 -11.22 8.37
CA ILE A 122 13.48 -12.08 7.52
C ILE A 122 14.57 -11.23 6.84
N SER A 123 14.22 -10.05 6.33
CA SER A 123 15.16 -9.14 5.67
C SER A 123 16.24 -8.59 6.62
N LEU A 124 15.95 -8.52 7.92
CA LEU A 124 16.87 -8.06 8.97
C LEU A 124 17.73 -9.18 9.57
N ARG A 125 17.57 -10.45 9.17
CA ARG A 125 18.41 -11.51 9.68
C ARG A 125 19.87 -11.27 9.28
N PRO A 126 20.82 -11.35 10.24
CA PRO A 126 22.24 -11.19 9.93
C PRO A 126 22.68 -12.32 9.00
N THR A 127 23.29 -11.94 7.89
CA THR A 127 23.90 -12.85 6.92
C THR A 127 25.40 -12.51 6.85
N PRO A 128 26.28 -13.48 6.50
CA PRO A 128 27.73 -13.23 6.38
C PRO A 128 28.03 -11.99 5.52
N PRO A 129 29.19 -11.32 5.71
CA PRO A 129 29.48 -10.00 5.14
C PRO A 129 29.34 -10.04 3.61
N LEU A 130 28.27 -9.44 3.15
CA LEU A 130 27.93 -9.35 1.74
C LEU A 130 28.11 -7.90 1.29
N GLN A 131 28.75 -7.73 0.15
CA GLN A 131 28.95 -6.42 -0.46
C GLN A 131 27.63 -5.64 -0.50
N ARG A 132 27.62 -4.40 0.03
CA ARG A 132 26.51 -3.46 -0.12
C ARG A 132 26.19 -3.35 -1.60
N SER A 133 24.95 -3.57 -1.98
CA SER A 133 24.46 -3.23 -3.30
C SER A 133 24.43 -1.69 -3.35
N GLN A 134 25.35 -1.09 -4.10
CA GLN A 134 25.24 0.32 -4.40
C GLN A 134 24.03 0.48 -5.33
N LEU A 135 22.92 0.97 -4.77
CA LEU A 135 21.85 1.57 -5.55
C LEU A 135 22.43 2.81 -6.23
N SER A 136 22.09 3.05 -7.49
CA SER A 136 22.44 4.33 -8.10
C SER A 136 21.74 5.46 -7.32
N ASN A 137 22.32 6.65 -7.32
CA ASN A 137 21.72 7.79 -6.64
C ASN A 137 20.30 8.08 -7.14
N GLU A 138 20.04 7.86 -8.40
CA GLU A 138 18.72 8.00 -9.03
C GLU A 138 17.71 6.99 -8.47
N GLU A 139 18.10 5.72 -8.36
CA GLU A 139 17.23 4.67 -7.80
C GLU A 139 16.87 4.96 -6.34
N GLY A 140 17.86 5.41 -5.56
CA GLY A 140 17.62 5.83 -4.18
C GLY A 140 16.64 7.00 -4.10
N PHE A 141 16.80 8.00 -4.97
CA PHE A 141 15.91 9.15 -5.03
C PHE A 141 14.46 8.77 -5.35
N PHE A 142 14.23 7.89 -6.34
CA PHE A 142 12.90 7.41 -6.69
C PHE A 142 12.24 6.63 -5.55
N LEU A 143 12.98 5.78 -4.84
CA LEU A 143 12.45 5.03 -3.70
C LEU A 143 12.08 5.94 -2.53
N ILE A 144 12.96 6.86 -2.18
CA ILE A 144 12.73 7.83 -1.10
C ILE A 144 11.56 8.74 -1.47
N GLY A 145 11.52 9.26 -2.69
CA GLY A 145 10.42 10.07 -3.20
C GLY A 145 9.08 9.34 -3.14
N GLY A 146 9.06 8.06 -3.53
CA GLY A 146 7.87 7.21 -3.42
C GLY A 146 7.42 6.97 -1.99
N ILE A 147 8.35 6.75 -1.05
CA ILE A 147 8.04 6.61 0.38
C ILE A 147 7.44 7.93 0.91
N VAL A 148 8.10 9.05 0.64
CA VAL A 148 7.64 10.38 1.08
C VAL A 148 6.25 10.68 0.51
N LEU A 149 6.03 10.43 -0.79
CA LEU A 149 4.73 10.60 -1.42
C LEU A 149 3.66 9.75 -0.73
N CYS A 150 3.95 8.47 -0.49
CA CYS A 150 3.02 7.55 0.15
C CYS A 150 2.63 8.02 1.57
N VAL A 151 3.60 8.52 2.33
CA VAL A 151 3.37 9.05 3.69
C VAL A 151 2.62 10.39 3.65
N LEU A 152 2.97 11.30 2.75
CA LEU A 152 2.28 12.58 2.59
C LEU A 152 0.80 12.38 2.24
N LEU A 153 0.49 11.46 1.33
CA LEU A 153 -0.88 11.16 0.93
C LEU A 153 -1.68 10.48 2.05
N GLY A 154 -1.02 9.72 2.90
CA GLY A 154 -1.65 9.12 4.09
C GLY A 154 -1.89 10.11 5.23
N ALA A 155 -0.95 11.03 5.44
CA ALA A 155 -1.04 12.07 6.47
C ALA A 155 -1.97 13.23 6.08
N PHE A 156 -2.03 13.57 4.79
CA PHE A 156 -2.80 14.69 4.26
C PHE A 156 -3.78 14.25 3.16
N PRO A 157 -4.83 13.49 3.51
CA PRO A 157 -5.80 12.98 2.54
C PRO A 157 -6.55 14.11 1.81
N GLN A 158 -6.64 15.29 2.40
CA GLN A 158 -7.25 16.48 1.80
C GLN A 158 -6.57 16.91 0.49
N LEU A 159 -5.35 16.49 0.21
CA LEU A 159 -4.67 16.81 -1.04
C LEU A 159 -5.29 16.06 -2.24
N ILE A 160 -5.81 14.85 -2.03
CA ILE A 160 -6.38 14.00 -3.08
C ILE A 160 -7.91 14.04 -3.08
N PHE A 161 -8.54 14.16 -1.91
CA PHE A 161 -9.98 14.05 -1.77
C PHE A 161 -10.77 14.95 -2.75
N PRO A 162 -10.41 16.22 -3.00
CA PRO A 162 -11.10 17.06 -3.98
C PRO A 162 -11.07 16.51 -5.42
N TRP A 163 -9.97 15.87 -5.81
CA TRP A 163 -9.83 15.25 -7.14
C TRP A 163 -10.67 13.99 -7.28
N VAL A 164 -10.73 13.17 -6.24
CA VAL A 164 -11.56 11.96 -6.19
C VAL A 164 -13.05 12.33 -6.29
N VAL A 165 -13.48 13.34 -5.54
CA VAL A 165 -14.87 13.83 -5.58
C VAL A 165 -15.24 14.35 -6.96
N ARG A 166 -14.38 15.14 -7.59
CA ARG A 166 -14.62 15.64 -8.97
C ARG A 166 -14.69 14.50 -9.98
N ALA A 167 -13.80 13.51 -9.88
CA ALA A 167 -13.82 12.35 -10.77
C ALA A 167 -15.12 11.54 -10.60
N ALA A 168 -15.57 11.33 -9.37
CA ALA A 168 -16.81 10.63 -9.08
C ALA A 168 -18.06 11.39 -9.59
N GLN A 169 -18.09 12.71 -9.45
CA GLN A 169 -19.16 13.56 -10.00
C GLN A 169 -19.20 13.52 -11.53
N GLY A 170 -18.03 13.49 -12.19
CA GLY A 170 -17.94 13.31 -13.64
C GLY A 170 -18.55 11.99 -14.10
N LEU A 171 -18.35 10.90 -13.34
CA LEU A 171 -18.92 9.59 -13.63
C LEU A 171 -20.43 9.51 -13.38
N SER A 172 -20.93 10.14 -12.33
CA SER A 172 -22.37 10.16 -12.03
C SER A 172 -23.19 10.90 -13.09
N ASN A 173 -22.59 11.85 -13.80
CA ASN A 173 -23.23 12.58 -14.91
C ASN A 173 -23.25 11.76 -16.22
N LEU A 174 -22.56 10.62 -16.30
CA LEU A 174 -22.52 9.74 -17.47
C LEU A 174 -23.48 8.54 -17.35
N VAL A 175 -24.00 8.31 -16.17
CA VAL A 175 -25.03 7.27 -15.93
C VAL A 175 -26.38 7.97 -15.86
N PRO A 176 -27.26 7.77 -16.86
CA PRO A 176 -28.60 8.37 -16.89
C PRO A 176 -29.50 7.84 -15.79
#